data_614a2d26c791ccd9a19e5379d069655b
#
_entry.id   614a2d26c791ccd9a19e5379d069655b
#
_cell.length_a   1.000
_cell.length_b   1.000
_cell.length_c   1.000
_cell.angle_alpha   90.00
_cell.angle_beta   90.00
_cell.angle_gamma   90.00
#
_symmetry.space_group_name_H-M   'P 1'
#
loop_
_entity.id
_entity.type
_entity.pdbx_description
1 polymer ?
#
loop_
_entity_poly.entity_id
_entity_poly.type
_entity_poly.pdbx_seq_one_letter_code
_entity_poly.pdbx_strand_id
1 'polypeptide(L)'
;MLELIVCRACLGCACSFSFAGLGMIAQRIFSPAGFAIAIGLGDSALGIGGVIGEFGVDYFGERLGWREIMLATALIGVPLAIGCAWSLRSKLFAQIQSTKEHDTIPATLTMTRQIQSVLKKREVILAVLIYGGTCGMIMGFGGFWNIPLQEAWGWSPHESVILNSVFFIGTAIGAPIAGILSARIGAKKLLIVGVVISILSYIFDLMFPPQWIMTNVADWPLWVDCVTMFIIGFGLGTSILAFPIATRVVAPEMVGLTISIVNFSGIFFAAILQVAPGVIIQGFQDTTLIALQVGHSVFVLGMLMALAATLCLPSHTQTAHI
;
A
#
# COMPACT_ATOMS: atom_id res chain seq x y z
N MET A 1 10.07 1.13 26.40
CA MET A 1 8.96 1.76 25.65
C MET A 1 9.41 2.97 24.84
N LEU A 2 10.05 3.99 25.45
CA LEU A 2 10.53 5.19 24.73
C LEU A 2 11.51 4.84 23.61
N GLU A 3 12.45 3.94 23.83
CA GLU A 3 13.43 3.46 22.83
C GLU A 3 12.75 2.87 21.59
N LEU A 4 11.71 2.05 21.77
CA LEU A 4 10.96 1.48 20.66
C LEU A 4 10.23 2.55 19.85
N ILE A 5 9.68 3.57 20.53
CA ILE A 5 9.02 4.69 19.87
C ILE A 5 10.04 5.49 19.04
N VAL A 6 11.21 5.78 19.60
CA VAL A 6 12.28 6.48 18.89
C VAL A 6 12.77 5.67 17.69
N CYS A 7 13.02 4.37 17.86
CA CYS A 7 13.44 3.50 16.74
C CYS A 7 12.38 3.47 15.63
N ARG A 8 11.10 3.37 15.98
CA ARG A 8 9.99 3.41 15.00
C ARG A 8 9.90 4.76 14.29
N ALA A 9 10.09 5.86 15.01
CA ALA A 9 10.12 7.19 14.42
C ALA A 9 11.30 7.35 13.44
N CYS A 10 12.50 6.92 13.82
CA CYS A 10 13.67 6.93 12.94
C CYS A 10 13.45 6.07 11.69
N LEU A 11 12.88 4.87 11.83
CA LEU A 11 12.55 4.00 10.71
C LEU A 11 11.53 4.66 9.78
N GLY A 12 10.46 5.27 10.33
CA GLY A 12 9.46 6.00 9.56
C GLY A 12 10.06 7.18 8.78
N CYS A 13 10.95 7.95 9.40
CA CYS A 13 11.68 9.03 8.73
C CYS A 13 12.54 8.49 7.57
N ALA A 14 13.26 7.40 7.78
CA ALA A 14 14.09 6.78 6.73
C ALA A 14 13.25 6.26 5.56
N CYS A 15 12.10 5.63 5.83
CA CYS A 15 11.22 5.09 4.80
C CYS A 15 10.46 6.18 4.03
N SER A 16 10.26 7.38 4.60
CA SER A 16 9.44 8.44 3.99
C SER A 16 9.98 8.92 2.64
N PHE A 17 11.29 8.85 2.43
CA PHE A 17 11.95 9.31 1.20
C PHE A 17 11.93 8.26 0.08
N SER A 18 11.76 6.98 0.39
CA SER A 18 11.95 5.88 -0.56
C SER A 18 10.95 5.94 -1.70
N PHE A 19 9.65 5.96 -1.39
CA PHE A 19 8.60 5.95 -2.41
C PHE A 19 8.46 7.29 -3.13
N ALA A 20 8.57 8.40 -2.41
CA ALA A 20 8.55 9.73 -3.00
C ALA A 20 9.75 9.94 -3.94
N GLY A 21 10.93 9.47 -3.55
CA GLY A 21 12.14 9.50 -4.38
C GLY A 21 12.00 8.67 -5.65
N LEU A 22 11.48 7.43 -5.54
CA LEU A 22 11.17 6.58 -6.69
C LEU A 22 10.24 7.31 -7.66
N GLY A 23 9.15 7.88 -7.17
CA GLY A 23 8.17 8.58 -7.99
C GLY A 23 8.75 9.81 -8.71
N MET A 24 9.57 10.61 -8.02
CA MET A 24 10.26 11.75 -8.61
C MET A 24 11.24 11.35 -9.73
N ILE A 25 12.00 10.27 -9.52
CA ILE A 25 12.95 9.77 -10.50
C ILE A 25 12.19 9.16 -11.68
N ALA A 26 11.21 8.32 -11.40
CA ALA A 26 10.43 7.64 -12.43
C ALA A 26 9.72 8.62 -13.39
N GLN A 27 9.14 9.69 -12.85
CA GLN A 27 8.49 10.71 -13.67
C GLN A 27 9.44 11.45 -14.61
N ARG A 28 10.71 11.60 -14.23
CA ARG A 28 11.71 12.30 -15.06
C ARG A 28 12.30 11.42 -16.16
N ILE A 29 12.32 10.12 -15.95
CA ILE A 29 12.96 9.17 -16.86
C ILE A 29 11.95 8.56 -17.82
N PHE A 30 10.73 8.26 -17.35
CA PHE A 30 9.76 7.48 -18.09
C PHE A 30 8.63 8.33 -18.66
N SER A 31 8.03 7.84 -19.75
CA SER A 31 6.76 8.35 -20.27
C SER A 31 5.64 8.16 -19.23
N PRO A 32 4.48 8.81 -19.36
CA PRO A 32 3.36 8.63 -18.43
C PRO A 32 2.94 7.17 -18.21
N ALA A 33 3.01 6.34 -19.26
CA ALA A 33 2.76 4.90 -19.15
C ALA A 33 3.88 4.18 -18.39
N GLY A 34 5.14 4.50 -18.70
CA GLY A 34 6.31 3.97 -18.00
C GLY A 34 6.36 4.39 -16.54
N PHE A 35 5.90 5.59 -16.21
CA PHE A 35 5.76 6.05 -14.83
C PHE A 35 4.82 5.15 -14.01
N ALA A 36 3.63 4.83 -14.54
CA ALA A 36 2.69 3.95 -13.85
C ALA A 36 3.27 2.54 -13.61
N ILE A 37 4.02 2.00 -14.57
CA ILE A 37 4.70 0.71 -14.43
C ILE A 37 5.80 0.80 -13.37
N ALA A 38 6.63 1.84 -13.39
CA ALA A 38 7.72 2.01 -12.43
C ALA A 38 7.20 2.14 -10.99
N ILE A 39 6.12 2.88 -10.77
CA ILE A 39 5.45 2.95 -9.47
C ILE A 39 4.89 1.58 -9.06
N GLY A 40 4.27 0.84 -9.99
CA GLY A 40 3.78 -0.51 -9.74
C GLY A 40 4.89 -1.50 -9.35
N LEU A 41 6.04 -1.43 -9.99
CA LEU A 41 7.21 -2.24 -9.60
C LEU A 41 7.76 -1.85 -8.22
N GLY A 42 7.71 -0.56 -7.88
CA GLY A 42 8.08 -0.09 -6.53
C GLY A 42 7.15 -0.65 -5.45
N ASP A 43 5.86 -0.67 -5.74
CA ASP A 43 4.85 -1.26 -4.84
C ASP A 43 4.98 -2.79 -4.74
N SER A 44 5.40 -3.46 -5.83
CA SER A 44 5.74 -4.90 -5.80
C SER A 44 6.86 -5.20 -4.81
N ALA A 45 7.87 -4.33 -4.71
CA ALA A 45 8.95 -4.51 -3.75
C ALA A 45 8.44 -4.46 -2.29
N LEU A 46 7.40 -3.66 -2.02
CA LEU A 46 6.73 -3.62 -0.72
C LEU A 46 6.00 -4.95 -0.44
N GLY A 47 5.24 -5.48 -1.40
CA GLY A 47 4.57 -6.77 -1.26
C GLY A 47 5.57 -7.93 -1.07
N ILE A 48 6.63 -7.97 -1.86
CA ILE A 48 7.71 -8.96 -1.72
C ILE A 48 8.39 -8.83 -0.36
N GLY A 49 8.64 -7.61 0.10
CA GLY A 49 9.20 -7.34 1.43
C GLY A 49 8.31 -7.85 2.56
N GLY A 50 6.98 -7.71 2.42
CA GLY A 50 6.00 -8.27 3.35
C GLY A 50 6.10 -9.80 3.44
N VAL A 51 6.09 -10.48 2.28
CA VAL A 51 6.24 -11.95 2.22
C VAL A 51 7.55 -12.42 2.86
N ILE A 52 8.68 -11.82 2.48
CA ILE A 52 9.99 -12.19 3.02
C ILE A 52 10.06 -11.93 4.53
N GLY A 53 9.48 -10.82 4.99
CA GLY A 53 9.45 -10.48 6.41
C GLY A 53 8.65 -11.48 7.22
N GLU A 54 7.47 -11.85 6.78
CA GLU A 54 6.59 -12.78 7.49
C GLU A 54 7.10 -14.21 7.51
N PHE A 55 7.44 -14.77 6.34
CA PHE A 55 8.06 -16.09 6.28
C PHE A 55 9.41 -16.13 7.01
N GLY A 56 10.17 -15.05 6.93
CA GLY A 56 11.43 -14.94 7.65
C GLY A 56 11.25 -15.02 9.17
N VAL A 57 10.24 -14.31 9.69
CA VAL A 57 9.91 -14.34 11.13
C VAL A 57 9.34 -15.69 11.53
N ASP A 58 8.42 -16.26 10.74
CA ASP A 58 7.82 -17.57 11.02
C ASP A 58 8.89 -18.68 11.01
N TYR A 59 9.72 -18.76 9.97
CA TYR A 59 10.70 -19.84 9.80
C TYR A 59 11.91 -19.73 10.73
N PHE A 60 12.42 -18.52 10.95
CA PHE A 60 13.63 -18.30 11.75
C PHE A 60 13.32 -17.90 13.20
N GLY A 61 12.07 -17.46 13.50
CA GLY A 61 11.70 -16.92 14.80
C GLY A 61 11.90 -17.88 15.95
N GLU A 62 11.55 -19.16 15.76
CA GLU A 62 11.73 -20.21 16.75
C GLU A 62 13.20 -20.57 16.98
N ARG A 63 14.07 -20.40 15.97
CA ARG A 63 15.47 -20.82 16.00
C ARG A 63 16.42 -19.73 16.46
N LEU A 64 16.21 -18.51 15.99
CA LEU A 64 17.15 -17.40 16.17
C LEU A 64 16.66 -16.37 17.19
N GLY A 65 15.37 -16.29 17.45
CA GLY A 65 14.79 -15.22 18.22
C GLY A 65 14.62 -13.92 17.42
N TRP A 66 13.75 -13.04 17.91
CA TRP A 66 13.37 -11.82 17.18
C TRP A 66 14.51 -10.78 17.07
N ARG A 67 15.44 -10.75 18.05
CA ARG A 67 16.56 -9.79 18.04
C ARG A 67 17.55 -10.10 16.94
N GLU A 68 17.89 -11.35 16.76
CA GLU A 68 18.81 -11.85 15.74
C GLU A 68 18.22 -11.64 14.33
N ILE A 69 16.91 -11.82 14.16
CA ILE A 69 16.21 -11.53 12.90
C ILE A 69 16.27 -10.03 12.58
N MET A 70 16.03 -9.18 13.57
CA MET A 70 16.13 -7.72 13.41
C MET A 70 17.56 -7.30 13.03
N LEU A 71 18.57 -7.90 13.67
CA LEU A 71 19.97 -7.63 13.35
C LEU A 71 20.32 -8.09 11.93
N ALA A 72 19.89 -9.29 11.52
CA ALA A 72 20.12 -9.81 10.18
C ALA A 72 19.47 -8.89 9.12
N THR A 73 18.24 -8.44 9.35
CA THR A 73 17.54 -7.50 8.48
C THR A 73 18.27 -6.15 8.38
N ALA A 74 18.76 -5.64 9.51
CA ALA A 74 19.56 -4.40 9.53
C ALA A 74 20.87 -4.55 8.74
N LEU A 75 21.55 -5.71 8.85
CA LEU A 75 22.78 -6.00 8.09
C LEU A 75 22.53 -6.07 6.58
N ILE A 76 21.38 -6.57 6.13
CA ILE A 76 20.98 -6.53 4.71
C ILE A 76 20.78 -5.08 4.23
N GLY A 77 20.34 -4.19 5.11
CA GLY A 77 20.17 -2.77 4.79
C GLY A 77 21.47 -2.07 4.40
N VAL A 78 22.63 -2.51 4.94
CA VAL A 78 23.93 -1.88 4.66
C VAL A 78 24.34 -1.99 3.18
N PRO A 79 24.40 -3.19 2.55
CA PRO A 79 24.72 -3.28 1.12
C PRO A 79 23.68 -2.60 0.23
N LEU A 80 22.41 -2.58 0.62
CA LEU A 80 21.37 -1.84 -0.09
C LEU A 80 21.65 -0.32 -0.06
N ALA A 81 22.00 0.22 1.11
CA ALA A 81 22.36 1.63 1.24
C ALA A 81 23.60 2.00 0.40
N ILE A 82 24.63 1.14 0.39
CA ILE A 82 25.82 1.31 -0.44
C ILE A 82 25.46 1.27 -1.93
N GLY A 83 24.64 0.31 -2.36
CA GLY A 83 24.15 0.18 -3.73
C GLY A 83 23.36 1.41 -4.18
N CYS A 84 22.45 1.92 -3.33
CA CYS A 84 21.73 3.17 -3.59
C CYS A 84 22.70 4.37 -3.72
N ALA A 85 23.63 4.53 -2.79
CA ALA A 85 24.61 5.62 -2.82
C ALA A 85 25.49 5.56 -4.08
N TRP A 86 25.88 4.37 -4.51
CA TRP A 86 26.63 4.17 -5.74
C TRP A 86 25.82 4.50 -7.00
N SER A 87 24.57 4.04 -7.05
CA SER A 87 23.65 4.35 -8.16
C SER A 87 23.40 5.84 -8.32
N LEU A 88 23.29 6.57 -7.20
CA LEU A 88 23.12 8.04 -7.19
C LEU A 88 24.33 8.79 -7.72
N ARG A 89 25.53 8.21 -7.68
CA ARG A 89 26.76 8.77 -8.25
C ARG A 89 26.94 8.49 -9.74
N SER A 90 26.03 7.73 -10.35
CA SER A 90 26.10 7.37 -11.77
C SER A 90 25.91 8.59 -12.68
N LYS A 91 26.49 8.54 -13.91
CA LYS A 91 26.34 9.59 -14.93
C LYS A 91 24.86 9.84 -15.28
N LEU A 92 24.02 8.81 -15.20
CA LEU A 92 22.59 8.91 -15.45
C LEU A 92 21.92 9.85 -14.42
N PHE A 93 22.32 9.76 -13.15
CA PHE A 93 21.80 10.63 -12.11
C PHE A 93 22.28 12.08 -12.25
N ALA A 94 23.51 12.27 -12.68
CA ALA A 94 24.05 13.60 -13.01
C ALA A 94 23.28 14.27 -14.17
N GLN A 95 22.88 13.51 -15.19
CA GLN A 95 22.03 14.01 -16.29
C GLN A 95 20.62 14.40 -15.79
N ILE A 96 20.03 13.60 -14.87
CA ILE A 96 18.74 13.93 -14.24
C ILE A 96 18.85 15.22 -13.41
N GLN A 97 19.99 15.47 -12.78
CA GLN A 97 20.23 16.70 -12.03
C GLN A 97 20.46 17.93 -12.91
N SER A 98 21.14 17.79 -14.04
CA SER A 98 21.39 18.92 -14.95
C SER A 98 20.11 19.44 -15.62
N THR A 99 19.11 18.61 -15.78
CA THR A 99 17.76 19.03 -16.23
C THR A 99 17.03 19.89 -15.17
N LYS A 100 17.55 19.95 -13.93
CA LYS A 100 16.99 20.76 -12.84
C LYS A 100 17.15 22.27 -12.99
N GLU A 101 18.08 22.75 -13.77
CA GLU A 101 18.31 24.21 -13.89
C GLU A 101 17.14 24.97 -14.55
N HIS A 102 16.22 24.24 -15.20
CA HIS A 102 15.02 24.83 -15.81
C HIS A 102 13.73 24.71 -14.97
N ASP A 103 13.70 23.87 -13.95
CA ASP A 103 12.51 23.61 -13.09
C ASP A 103 12.61 24.33 -11.74
N THR A 104 13.06 25.57 -11.71
CA THR A 104 13.08 26.35 -10.46
C THR A 104 11.65 26.74 -10.08
N ILE A 105 11.15 26.13 -8.99
CA ILE A 105 9.97 26.66 -8.28
C ILE A 105 10.21 28.14 -8.03
N PRO A 106 9.31 29.05 -8.43
CA PRO A 106 9.45 30.45 -8.10
C PRO A 106 9.75 30.59 -6.61
N ALA A 107 10.89 31.14 -6.25
CA ALA A 107 11.35 31.32 -4.86
C ALA A 107 10.37 32.12 -3.98
N THR A 108 9.28 32.59 -4.55
CA THR A 108 8.23 33.40 -3.94
C THR A 108 7.12 32.61 -3.24
N LEU A 109 6.99 31.28 -3.50
CA LEU A 109 5.92 30.48 -2.89
C LEU A 109 6.42 29.75 -1.64
N THR A 110 5.86 30.12 -0.47
CA THR A 110 6.08 29.37 0.76
C THR A 110 5.53 27.93 0.65
N MET A 111 6.12 26.97 1.37
CA MET A 111 5.70 25.56 1.38
C MET A 111 4.19 25.40 1.64
N THR A 112 3.65 26.19 2.55
CA THR A 112 2.20 26.18 2.85
C THR A 112 1.35 26.54 1.62
N ARG A 113 1.76 27.54 0.84
CA ARG A 113 1.04 27.92 -0.38
C ARG A 113 1.17 26.85 -1.48
N GLN A 114 2.31 26.17 -1.56
CA GLN A 114 2.49 25.05 -2.48
C GLN A 114 1.55 23.90 -2.12
N ILE A 115 1.50 23.47 -0.85
CA ILE A 115 0.57 22.43 -0.36
C ILE A 115 -0.88 22.84 -0.66
N GLN A 116 -1.26 24.08 -0.35
CA GLN A 116 -2.61 24.58 -0.66
C GLN A 116 -2.94 24.57 -2.14
N SER A 117 -1.98 24.89 -3.01
CA SER A 117 -2.19 24.89 -4.47
C SER A 117 -2.43 23.48 -5.00
N VAL A 118 -1.72 22.49 -4.47
CA VAL A 118 -1.88 21.06 -4.82
C VAL A 118 -3.21 20.53 -4.29
N LEU A 119 -3.56 20.81 -3.02
CA LEU A 119 -4.81 20.35 -2.41
C LEU A 119 -6.07 21.05 -2.95
N LYS A 120 -5.94 22.17 -3.68
CA LYS A 120 -7.07 22.75 -4.42
C LYS A 120 -7.50 21.95 -5.64
N LYS A 121 -6.66 21.05 -6.14
CA LYS A 121 -6.98 20.20 -7.28
C LYS A 121 -7.85 19.04 -6.82
N ARG A 122 -9.06 18.93 -7.39
CA ARG A 122 -10.05 17.89 -7.05
C ARG A 122 -9.47 16.48 -7.24
N GLU A 123 -8.74 16.25 -8.32
CA GLU A 123 -8.14 14.96 -8.64
C GLU A 123 -7.09 14.55 -7.61
N VAL A 124 -6.36 15.50 -7.02
CA VAL A 124 -5.41 15.23 -5.95
C VAL A 124 -6.14 14.80 -4.68
N ILE A 125 -7.21 15.50 -4.29
CA ILE A 125 -8.02 15.11 -3.13
C ILE A 125 -8.60 13.71 -3.33
N LEU A 126 -9.15 13.43 -4.52
CA LEU A 126 -9.69 12.10 -4.83
C LEU A 126 -8.59 11.02 -4.77
N ALA A 127 -7.40 11.31 -5.30
CA ALA A 127 -6.25 10.39 -5.22
C ALA A 127 -5.80 10.14 -3.77
N VAL A 128 -5.82 11.15 -2.91
CA VAL A 128 -5.56 11.05 -1.46
C VAL A 128 -6.55 10.08 -0.80
N LEU A 129 -7.84 10.19 -1.12
CA LEU A 129 -8.87 9.30 -0.56
C LEU A 129 -8.78 7.88 -1.13
N ILE A 130 -8.47 7.74 -2.43
CA ILE A 130 -8.28 6.44 -3.09
C ILE A 130 -7.09 5.73 -2.47
N TYR A 131 -5.92 6.36 -2.46
CA TYR A 131 -4.71 5.74 -1.93
C TYR A 131 -4.80 5.55 -0.41
N GLY A 132 -5.37 6.52 0.31
CA GLY A 132 -5.61 6.43 1.74
C GLY A 132 -6.44 5.20 2.11
N GLY A 133 -7.57 4.98 1.44
CA GLY A 133 -8.44 3.83 1.71
C GLY A 133 -7.84 2.49 1.29
N THR A 134 -7.19 2.42 0.13
CA THR A 134 -6.63 1.17 -0.40
C THR A 134 -5.29 0.80 0.25
N CYS A 135 -4.33 1.71 0.30
CA CYS A 135 -3.04 1.47 0.97
C CYS A 135 -3.23 1.35 2.50
N GLY A 136 -4.19 2.11 3.06
CA GLY A 136 -4.58 1.96 4.46
C GLY A 136 -5.07 0.53 4.77
N MET A 137 -5.83 -0.09 3.85
CA MET A 137 -6.22 -1.49 3.94
C MET A 137 -5.00 -2.42 3.84
N ILE A 138 -4.10 -2.22 2.86
CA ILE A 138 -2.90 -3.05 2.70
C ILE A 138 -2.04 -3.03 3.96
N MET A 139 -1.75 -1.85 4.49
CA MET A 139 -0.88 -1.70 5.66
C MET A 139 -1.59 -1.98 6.98
N GLY A 140 -2.88 -1.62 7.08
CA GLY A 140 -3.66 -1.83 8.29
C GLY A 140 -4.05 -3.29 8.47
N PHE A 141 -4.68 -3.88 7.47
CA PHE A 141 -5.12 -5.27 7.49
C PHE A 141 -3.93 -6.22 7.29
N GLY A 142 -3.28 -6.18 6.12
CA GLY A 142 -2.19 -7.09 5.79
C GLY A 142 -0.99 -6.95 6.72
N GLY A 143 -0.64 -5.73 7.12
CA GLY A 143 0.50 -5.49 7.99
C GLY A 143 0.23 -5.70 9.49
N PHE A 144 -1.02 -5.91 9.94
CA PHE A 144 -1.32 -5.97 11.36
C PHE A 144 -2.47 -6.90 11.76
N TRP A 145 -3.58 -6.93 11.03
CA TRP A 145 -4.80 -7.58 11.47
C TRP A 145 -5.13 -8.90 10.78
N ASN A 146 -4.55 -9.19 9.63
CA ASN A 146 -4.89 -10.39 8.87
C ASN A 146 -4.53 -11.67 9.65
N ILE A 147 -3.29 -11.80 10.11
CA ILE A 147 -2.86 -12.99 10.87
C ILE A 147 -3.75 -13.23 12.09
N PRO A 148 -3.97 -12.24 12.99
CA PRO A 148 -4.87 -12.42 14.15
C PRO A 148 -6.30 -12.78 13.76
N LEU A 149 -6.81 -12.26 12.64
CA LEU A 149 -8.14 -12.60 12.15
C LEU A 149 -8.20 -14.05 11.68
N GLN A 150 -7.22 -14.50 10.89
CA GLN A 150 -7.18 -15.87 10.39
C GLN A 150 -7.01 -16.90 11.52
N GLU A 151 -6.20 -16.59 12.53
CA GLU A 151 -6.10 -17.40 13.75
C GLU A 151 -7.46 -17.47 14.49
N ALA A 152 -8.17 -16.35 14.57
CA ALA A 152 -9.52 -16.32 15.16
C ALA A 152 -10.55 -17.09 14.32
N TRP A 153 -10.32 -17.25 13.01
CA TRP A 153 -11.11 -18.11 12.11
C TRP A 153 -10.75 -19.59 12.25
N GLY A 154 -9.78 -19.93 13.08
CA GLY A 154 -9.39 -21.30 13.43
C GLY A 154 -8.20 -21.84 12.62
N TRP A 155 -7.55 -21.02 11.78
CA TRP A 155 -6.32 -21.40 11.12
C TRP A 155 -5.15 -21.48 12.11
N SER A 156 -4.23 -22.40 11.89
CA SER A 156 -2.99 -22.45 12.67
C SER A 156 -2.15 -21.18 12.41
N PRO A 157 -1.23 -20.82 13.32
CA PRO A 157 -0.33 -19.67 13.11
C PRO A 157 0.44 -19.74 11.79
N HIS A 158 0.92 -20.92 11.41
CA HIS A 158 1.63 -21.12 10.14
C HIS A 158 0.72 -20.91 8.91
N GLU A 159 -0.50 -21.44 8.92
CA GLU A 159 -1.47 -21.24 7.84
C GLU A 159 -1.90 -19.77 7.74
N SER A 160 -2.05 -19.08 8.86
CA SER A 160 -2.36 -17.64 8.89
C SER A 160 -1.26 -16.79 8.25
N VAL A 161 0.02 -17.17 8.47
CA VAL A 161 1.17 -16.55 7.79
C VAL A 161 1.15 -16.84 6.29
N ILE A 162 0.80 -18.05 5.86
CA ILE A 162 0.64 -18.39 4.43
C ILE A 162 -0.44 -17.51 3.82
N LEU A 163 -1.62 -17.40 4.43
CA LEU A 163 -2.74 -16.59 3.93
C LEU A 163 -2.34 -15.11 3.79
N ASN A 164 -1.67 -14.55 4.80
CA ASN A 164 -1.20 -13.18 4.74
C ASN A 164 -0.11 -12.97 3.67
N SER A 165 0.79 -13.93 3.51
CA SER A 165 1.80 -13.89 2.45
C SER A 165 1.17 -13.93 1.06
N VAL A 166 0.13 -14.74 0.86
CA VAL A 166 -0.63 -14.79 -0.40
C VAL A 166 -1.33 -13.46 -0.69
N PHE A 167 -1.84 -12.78 0.33
CA PHE A 167 -2.37 -11.42 0.20
C PHE A 167 -1.31 -10.44 -0.34
N PHE A 168 -0.10 -10.46 0.22
CA PHE A 168 1.01 -9.61 -0.25
C PHE A 168 1.52 -10.02 -1.65
N ILE A 169 1.52 -11.31 -1.99
CA ILE A 169 1.81 -11.77 -3.35
C ILE A 169 0.79 -11.21 -4.34
N GLY A 170 -0.49 -11.23 -3.97
CA GLY A 170 -1.57 -10.61 -4.76
C GLY A 170 -1.27 -9.14 -5.06
N THR A 171 -0.92 -8.36 -4.02
CA THR A 171 -0.56 -6.95 -4.16
C THR A 171 0.67 -6.76 -5.04
N ALA A 172 1.73 -7.56 -4.82
CA ALA A 172 2.98 -7.49 -5.57
C ALA A 172 2.79 -7.75 -7.07
N ILE A 173 1.87 -8.62 -7.43
CA ILE A 173 1.54 -8.95 -8.83
C ILE A 173 0.53 -7.95 -9.40
N GLY A 174 -0.47 -7.56 -8.61
CA GLY A 174 -1.55 -6.67 -9.03
C GLY A 174 -1.06 -5.27 -9.41
N ALA A 175 -0.11 -4.72 -8.67
CA ALA A 175 0.37 -3.37 -8.88
C ALA A 175 1.04 -3.16 -10.26
N PRO A 176 2.05 -3.92 -10.69
CA PRO A 176 2.63 -3.75 -12.02
C PRO A 176 1.66 -4.09 -13.15
N ILE A 177 0.78 -5.07 -12.97
CA ILE A 177 -0.26 -5.40 -13.94
C ILE A 177 -1.22 -4.23 -14.11
N ALA A 178 -1.65 -3.58 -13.02
CA ALA A 178 -2.46 -2.38 -13.06
C ALA A 178 -1.74 -1.23 -13.80
N GLY A 179 -0.44 -1.04 -13.55
CA GLY A 179 0.38 -0.07 -14.27
C GLY A 179 0.38 -0.31 -15.78
N ILE A 180 0.64 -1.55 -16.20
CA ILE A 180 0.67 -1.95 -17.63
C ILE A 180 -0.71 -1.77 -18.28
N LEU A 181 -1.76 -2.27 -17.63
CA LEU A 181 -3.11 -2.25 -18.19
C LEU A 181 -3.74 -0.85 -18.17
N SER A 182 -3.24 0.06 -17.33
CA SER A 182 -3.79 1.41 -17.21
C SER A 182 -3.76 2.20 -18.52
N ALA A 183 -2.74 1.98 -19.35
CA ALA A 183 -2.61 2.60 -20.66
C ALA A 183 -3.69 2.13 -21.67
N ARG A 184 -4.19 0.89 -21.52
CA ARG A 184 -5.18 0.30 -22.46
C ARG A 184 -6.62 0.45 -21.95
N ILE A 185 -6.85 0.14 -20.67
CA ILE A 185 -8.19 0.07 -20.06
C ILE A 185 -8.60 1.40 -19.43
N GLY A 186 -7.60 2.20 -19.00
CA GLY A 186 -7.76 3.44 -18.26
C GLY A 186 -7.77 3.23 -16.73
N ALA A 187 -7.11 4.14 -16.03
CA ALA A 187 -6.88 4.06 -14.57
C ALA A 187 -8.19 3.98 -13.76
N LYS A 188 -9.19 4.79 -14.11
CA LYS A 188 -10.49 4.81 -13.40
C LYS A 188 -11.20 3.46 -13.42
N LYS A 189 -11.27 2.80 -14.58
CA LYS A 189 -11.95 1.51 -14.73
C LYS A 189 -11.22 0.41 -13.94
N LEU A 190 -9.89 0.40 -14.00
CA LEU A 190 -9.09 -0.56 -13.25
C LEU A 190 -9.23 -0.38 -11.74
N LEU A 191 -9.23 0.85 -11.25
CA LEU A 191 -9.48 1.15 -9.85
C LEU A 191 -10.87 0.67 -9.41
N ILE A 192 -11.92 0.94 -10.19
CA ILE A 192 -13.28 0.45 -9.86
C ILE A 192 -13.28 -1.08 -9.75
N VAL A 193 -12.77 -1.76 -10.77
CA VAL A 193 -12.75 -3.24 -10.78
C VAL A 193 -11.92 -3.77 -9.63
N GLY A 194 -10.69 -3.26 -9.44
CA GLY A 194 -9.80 -3.73 -8.39
C GLY A 194 -10.38 -3.52 -6.98
N VAL A 195 -10.91 -2.33 -6.69
CA VAL A 195 -11.50 -2.05 -5.37
C VAL A 195 -12.78 -2.87 -5.16
N VAL A 196 -13.64 -3.03 -6.17
CA VAL A 196 -14.88 -3.80 -6.04
C VAL A 196 -14.59 -5.29 -5.77
N ILE A 197 -13.68 -5.91 -6.54
CA ILE A 197 -13.33 -7.32 -6.28
C ILE A 197 -12.70 -7.50 -4.90
N SER A 198 -11.88 -6.55 -4.45
CA SER A 198 -11.31 -6.59 -3.10
C SER A 198 -12.37 -6.44 -2.01
N ILE A 199 -13.34 -5.54 -2.17
CA ILE A 199 -14.46 -5.38 -1.22
C ILE A 199 -15.27 -6.68 -1.14
N LEU A 200 -15.66 -7.25 -2.28
CA LEU A 200 -16.49 -8.46 -2.32
C LEU A 200 -15.75 -9.65 -1.70
N SER A 201 -14.48 -9.85 -2.05
CA SER A 201 -13.67 -10.93 -1.49
C SER A 201 -13.42 -10.74 0.01
N TYR A 202 -13.19 -9.51 0.47
CA TYR A 202 -13.02 -9.25 1.89
C TYR A 202 -14.31 -9.43 2.70
N ILE A 203 -15.45 -9.01 2.16
CA ILE A 203 -16.76 -9.28 2.78
C ILE A 203 -17.02 -10.79 2.83
N PHE A 204 -16.62 -11.54 1.78
CA PHE A 204 -16.73 -13.00 1.80
C PHE A 204 -15.91 -13.60 2.95
N ASP A 205 -14.62 -13.25 3.06
CA ASP A 205 -13.74 -13.71 4.15
C ASP A 205 -14.32 -13.36 5.53
N LEU A 206 -14.85 -12.14 5.68
CA LEU A 206 -15.38 -11.65 6.96
C LEU A 206 -16.71 -12.31 7.35
N MET A 207 -17.58 -12.64 6.38
CA MET A 207 -18.93 -13.17 6.62
C MET A 207 -18.99 -14.70 6.66
N PHE A 208 -18.01 -15.37 6.09
CA PHE A 208 -18.00 -16.83 5.95
C PHE A 208 -16.75 -17.47 6.56
N PRO A 209 -16.48 -17.24 7.87
CA PRO A 209 -15.35 -17.89 8.52
C PRO A 209 -15.53 -19.42 8.50
N PRO A 210 -14.48 -20.20 8.22
CA PRO A 210 -14.52 -21.66 8.10
C PRO A 210 -15.21 -22.36 9.26
N GLN A 211 -14.98 -21.90 10.48
CA GLN A 211 -15.58 -22.45 11.69
C GLN A 211 -17.10 -22.28 11.81
N TRP A 212 -17.75 -21.45 11.00
CA TRP A 212 -19.20 -21.34 10.95
C TRP A 212 -19.83 -22.27 9.93
N ILE A 213 -19.04 -22.68 8.94
CA ILE A 213 -19.51 -23.50 7.82
C ILE A 213 -19.25 -24.97 8.08
N MET A 214 -18.13 -25.27 8.73
CA MET A 214 -17.67 -26.63 9.00
C MET A 214 -17.58 -26.90 10.49
N THR A 215 -17.91 -28.12 10.90
CA THR A 215 -17.72 -28.59 12.29
C THR A 215 -16.25 -28.74 12.66
N ASN A 216 -15.40 -28.93 11.66
CA ASN A 216 -13.95 -29.00 11.82
C ASN A 216 -13.30 -28.11 10.74
N VAL A 217 -12.54 -27.10 11.15
CA VAL A 217 -11.85 -26.19 10.21
C VAL A 217 -10.88 -26.92 9.30
N ALA A 218 -10.31 -28.03 9.74
CA ALA A 218 -9.42 -28.86 8.92
C ALA A 218 -10.11 -29.46 7.67
N ASP A 219 -11.44 -29.51 7.62
CA ASP A 219 -12.20 -29.96 6.47
C ASP A 219 -12.44 -28.84 5.45
N TRP A 220 -12.18 -27.57 5.84
CA TRP A 220 -12.26 -26.43 4.92
C TRP A 220 -10.98 -26.34 4.09
N PRO A 221 -11.07 -26.24 2.76
CA PRO A 221 -9.88 -26.22 1.93
C PRO A 221 -9.13 -24.90 2.04
N LEU A 222 -7.89 -24.91 2.56
CA LEU A 222 -7.02 -23.71 2.69
C LEU A 222 -6.88 -22.93 1.38
N TRP A 223 -6.93 -23.61 0.22
CA TRP A 223 -6.82 -22.93 -1.06
C TRP A 223 -7.94 -21.94 -1.35
N VAL A 224 -9.13 -22.10 -0.75
CA VAL A 224 -10.26 -21.15 -0.90
C VAL A 224 -9.87 -19.80 -0.32
N ASP A 225 -9.34 -19.80 0.91
CA ASP A 225 -8.90 -18.58 1.57
C ASP A 225 -7.61 -18.02 0.93
N CYS A 226 -6.73 -18.88 0.43
CA CYS A 226 -5.60 -18.42 -0.39
C CYS A 226 -6.06 -17.67 -1.64
N VAL A 227 -7.05 -18.18 -2.37
CA VAL A 227 -7.61 -17.49 -3.55
C VAL A 227 -8.27 -16.18 -3.13
N THR A 228 -9.02 -16.19 -2.04
CA THR A 228 -9.68 -14.99 -1.49
C THR A 228 -8.65 -13.92 -1.13
N MET A 229 -7.61 -14.27 -0.37
CA MET A 229 -6.52 -13.36 0.00
C MET A 229 -5.76 -12.83 -1.21
N PHE A 230 -5.48 -13.70 -2.18
CA PHE A 230 -4.86 -13.29 -3.43
C PHE A 230 -5.70 -12.25 -4.17
N ILE A 231 -7.00 -12.48 -4.32
CA ILE A 231 -7.91 -11.56 -5.03
C ILE A 231 -7.98 -10.21 -4.30
N ILE A 232 -8.07 -10.21 -2.97
CA ILE A 232 -8.08 -8.98 -2.18
C ILE A 232 -6.79 -8.18 -2.46
N GLY A 233 -5.63 -8.81 -2.29
CA GLY A 233 -4.34 -8.16 -2.53
C GLY A 233 -4.17 -7.69 -3.97
N PHE A 234 -4.51 -8.54 -4.95
CA PHE A 234 -4.40 -8.24 -6.39
C PHE A 234 -5.24 -7.01 -6.77
N GLY A 235 -6.48 -6.95 -6.29
CA GLY A 235 -7.36 -5.81 -6.55
C GLY A 235 -6.85 -4.53 -5.90
N LEU A 236 -6.33 -4.60 -4.66
CA LEU A 236 -5.72 -3.46 -3.97
C LEU A 236 -4.43 -2.97 -4.63
N GLY A 237 -3.71 -3.82 -5.37
CA GLY A 237 -2.57 -3.41 -6.19
C GLY A 237 -2.91 -2.31 -7.21
N THR A 238 -4.19 -2.12 -7.58
CA THR A 238 -4.60 -0.99 -8.41
C THR A 238 -4.43 0.38 -7.75
N SER A 239 -4.20 0.43 -6.45
CA SER A 239 -3.99 1.65 -5.63
C SER A 239 -2.93 2.58 -6.20
N ILE A 240 -1.89 2.03 -6.83
CA ILE A 240 -0.78 2.80 -7.42
C ILE A 240 -1.25 3.77 -8.51
N LEU A 241 -2.41 3.53 -9.10
CA LEU A 241 -2.97 4.40 -10.14
C LEU A 241 -3.43 5.77 -9.60
N ALA A 242 -3.54 5.93 -8.28
CA ALA A 242 -3.77 7.22 -7.65
C ALA A 242 -2.64 8.23 -7.96
N PHE A 243 -1.39 7.77 -8.06
CA PHE A 243 -0.24 8.64 -8.34
C PHE A 243 -0.29 9.28 -9.73
N PRO A 244 -0.41 8.54 -10.84
CA PRO A 244 -0.54 9.15 -12.15
C PRO A 244 -1.80 10.00 -12.30
N ILE A 245 -2.90 9.70 -11.58
CA ILE A 245 -4.10 10.55 -11.57
C ILE A 245 -3.78 11.90 -10.94
N ALA A 246 -3.13 11.92 -9.77
CA ALA A 246 -2.80 13.14 -9.04
C ALA A 246 -1.76 14.00 -9.77
N THR A 247 -0.74 13.37 -10.35
CA THR A 247 0.38 14.09 -10.95
C THR A 247 0.07 14.74 -12.29
N ARG A 248 -0.96 14.28 -13.01
CA ARG A 248 -1.37 14.84 -14.31
C ARG A 248 -1.91 16.27 -14.24
N VAL A 249 -2.44 16.69 -13.09
CA VAL A 249 -3.18 17.96 -12.93
C VAL A 249 -2.37 19.04 -12.23
N VAL A 250 -1.12 18.77 -11.96
CA VAL A 250 -0.18 19.70 -11.29
C VAL A 250 0.97 20.05 -12.22
N ALA A 251 1.59 21.20 -11.97
CA ALA A 251 2.78 21.59 -12.70
C ALA A 251 3.95 20.65 -12.39
N PRO A 252 4.90 20.46 -13.32
CA PRO A 252 6.04 19.54 -13.15
C PRO A 252 6.81 19.75 -11.85
N GLU A 253 6.96 21.00 -11.43
CA GLU A 253 7.67 21.38 -10.21
C GLU A 253 6.95 20.89 -8.92
N MET A 254 5.62 20.67 -9.00
CA MET A 254 4.78 20.26 -7.88
C MET A 254 4.58 18.74 -7.78
N VAL A 255 5.09 17.98 -8.73
CA VAL A 255 4.85 16.53 -8.79
C VAL A 255 5.45 15.81 -7.59
N GLY A 256 6.67 16.13 -7.20
CA GLY A 256 7.29 15.51 -6.02
C GLY A 256 6.48 15.75 -4.74
N LEU A 257 5.98 16.98 -4.54
CA LEU A 257 5.11 17.32 -3.44
C LEU A 257 3.78 16.55 -3.52
N THR A 258 3.20 16.44 -4.71
CA THR A 258 1.94 15.71 -4.93
C THR A 258 2.08 14.23 -4.60
N ILE A 259 3.16 13.57 -5.07
CA ILE A 259 3.48 12.18 -4.73
C ILE A 259 3.61 12.01 -3.22
N SER A 260 4.33 12.93 -2.57
CA SER A 260 4.51 12.88 -1.11
C SER A 260 3.19 13.03 -0.35
N ILE A 261 2.29 13.89 -0.79
CA ILE A 261 0.96 14.07 -0.18
C ILE A 261 0.10 12.81 -0.34
N VAL A 262 0.07 12.23 -1.54
CA VAL A 262 -0.68 10.99 -1.79
C VAL A 262 -0.09 9.83 -0.98
N ASN A 263 1.24 9.67 -0.96
CA ASN A 263 1.89 8.64 -0.16
C ASN A 263 1.64 8.80 1.34
N PHE A 264 1.73 10.04 1.84
CA PHE A 264 1.41 10.34 3.24
C PHE A 264 -0.01 9.91 3.61
N SER A 265 -0.99 10.08 2.72
CA SER A 265 -2.36 9.66 3.00
C SER A 265 -2.47 8.16 3.24
N GLY A 266 -1.76 7.33 2.46
CA GLY A 266 -1.72 5.87 2.67
C GLY A 266 -1.25 5.51 4.08
N ILE A 267 -0.12 6.08 4.50
CA ILE A 267 0.45 5.84 5.84
C ILE A 267 -0.46 6.39 6.95
N PHE A 268 -1.04 7.58 6.75
CA PHE A 268 -1.94 8.20 7.72
C PHE A 268 -3.21 7.38 7.95
N PHE A 269 -3.86 6.95 6.87
CA PHE A 269 -5.03 6.08 6.97
C PHE A 269 -4.67 4.70 7.52
N ALA A 270 -3.50 4.14 7.17
CA ALA A 270 -3.01 2.90 7.76
C ALA A 270 -2.89 3.01 9.28
N ALA A 271 -2.33 4.11 9.80
CA ALA A 271 -2.21 4.32 11.24
C ALA A 271 -3.58 4.36 11.94
N ILE A 272 -4.59 4.98 11.31
CA ILE A 272 -5.96 4.96 11.82
C ILE A 272 -6.54 3.55 11.78
N LEU A 273 -6.43 2.86 10.65
CA LEU A 273 -7.01 1.53 10.44
C LEU A 273 -6.30 0.43 11.24
N GLN A 274 -5.05 0.64 11.67
CA GLN A 274 -4.38 -0.27 12.61
C GLN A 274 -4.97 -0.19 14.03
N VAL A 275 -5.44 0.97 14.44
CA VAL A 275 -5.96 1.19 15.81
C VAL A 275 -7.48 0.98 15.88
N ALA A 276 -8.21 1.39 14.86
CA ALA A 276 -9.67 1.43 14.87
C ALA A 276 -10.35 0.08 15.17
N PRO A 277 -9.95 -1.07 14.59
CA PRO A 277 -10.55 -2.36 14.93
C PRO A 277 -10.42 -2.68 16.41
N GLY A 278 -9.23 -2.47 16.99
CA GLY A 278 -8.98 -2.76 18.41
C GLY A 278 -9.84 -1.92 19.34
N VAL A 279 -10.02 -0.63 19.05
CA VAL A 279 -10.90 0.26 19.83
C VAL A 279 -12.35 -0.21 19.76
N ILE A 280 -12.82 -0.64 18.58
CA ILE A 280 -14.19 -1.12 18.42
C ILE A 280 -14.39 -2.46 19.16
N ILE A 281 -13.46 -3.39 19.01
CA ILE A 281 -13.52 -4.71 19.66
C ILE A 281 -13.52 -4.56 21.19
N GLN A 282 -12.74 -3.64 21.76
CA GLN A 282 -12.73 -3.36 23.20
C GLN A 282 -14.07 -2.83 23.74
N GLY A 283 -14.94 -2.31 22.88
CA GLY A 283 -16.30 -1.90 23.27
C GLY A 283 -17.25 -3.06 23.52
N PHE A 284 -16.89 -4.28 23.16
CA PHE A 284 -17.66 -5.50 23.45
C PHE A 284 -17.20 -6.10 24.78
N GLN A 285 -18.13 -6.69 25.55
CA GLN A 285 -17.82 -7.30 26.85
C GLN A 285 -16.93 -8.55 26.69
N ASP A 286 -17.13 -9.29 25.59
CA ASP A 286 -16.34 -10.47 25.23
C ASP A 286 -15.84 -10.33 23.78
N THR A 287 -14.62 -10.84 23.52
CA THR A 287 -14.08 -10.93 22.16
C THR A 287 -14.77 -12.07 21.42
N THR A 288 -15.95 -11.80 20.92
CA THR A 288 -16.74 -12.74 20.11
C THR A 288 -16.39 -12.60 18.64
N LEU A 289 -16.74 -13.59 17.81
CA LEU A 289 -16.63 -13.50 16.35
C LEU A 289 -17.34 -12.25 15.80
N ILE A 290 -18.49 -11.90 16.37
CA ILE A 290 -19.25 -10.70 16.01
C ILE A 290 -18.41 -9.43 16.31
N ALA A 291 -17.75 -9.37 17.46
CA ALA A 291 -16.90 -8.25 17.82
C ALA A 291 -15.75 -8.08 16.82
N LEU A 292 -15.13 -9.19 16.39
CA LEU A 292 -14.09 -9.19 15.35
C LEU A 292 -14.65 -8.71 14.00
N GLN A 293 -15.78 -9.23 13.56
CA GLN A 293 -16.44 -8.82 12.31
C GLN A 293 -16.78 -7.32 12.30
N VAL A 294 -17.36 -6.83 13.41
CA VAL A 294 -17.69 -5.41 13.55
C VAL A 294 -16.42 -4.55 13.59
N GLY A 295 -15.40 -4.96 14.34
CA GLY A 295 -14.10 -4.26 14.35
C GLY A 295 -13.46 -4.18 12.98
N HIS A 296 -13.48 -5.28 12.23
CA HIS A 296 -12.88 -5.34 10.90
C HIS A 296 -13.72 -4.66 9.79
N SER A 297 -14.99 -4.34 10.06
CA SER A 297 -15.82 -3.58 9.09
C SER A 297 -15.25 -2.21 8.73
N VAL A 298 -14.37 -1.64 9.54
CA VAL A 298 -13.69 -0.37 9.24
C VAL A 298 -12.84 -0.43 7.97
N PHE A 299 -12.30 -1.61 7.63
CA PHE A 299 -11.57 -1.82 6.39
C PHE A 299 -12.49 -1.75 5.17
N VAL A 300 -13.72 -2.27 5.30
CA VAL A 300 -14.75 -2.12 4.26
C VAL A 300 -15.07 -0.65 4.05
N LEU A 301 -15.23 0.13 5.13
CA LEU A 301 -15.49 1.56 5.05
C LEU A 301 -14.36 2.31 4.34
N GLY A 302 -13.10 1.97 4.63
CA GLY A 302 -11.93 2.52 3.93
C GLY A 302 -11.95 2.24 2.44
N MET A 303 -12.25 1.00 2.04
CA MET A 303 -12.36 0.62 0.62
C MET A 303 -13.59 1.26 -0.05
N LEU A 304 -14.73 1.39 0.64
CA LEU A 304 -15.91 2.10 0.12
C LEU A 304 -15.63 3.59 -0.09
N MET A 305 -14.87 4.23 0.80
CA MET A 305 -14.41 5.59 0.60
C MET A 305 -13.54 5.71 -0.66
N ALA A 306 -12.61 4.78 -0.86
CA ALA A 306 -11.76 4.74 -2.06
C ALA A 306 -12.60 4.53 -3.33
N LEU A 307 -13.61 3.65 -3.29
CA LEU A 307 -14.53 3.41 -4.40
C LEU A 307 -15.34 4.65 -4.72
N ALA A 308 -15.92 5.30 -3.71
CA ALA A 308 -16.69 6.54 -3.89
C ALA A 308 -15.83 7.65 -4.51
N ALA A 309 -14.59 7.83 -4.00
CA ALA A 309 -13.64 8.76 -4.58
C ALA A 309 -13.30 8.42 -6.03
N THR A 310 -13.13 7.13 -6.35
CA THR A 310 -12.87 6.68 -7.73
C THR A 310 -14.05 6.96 -8.67
N LEU A 311 -15.28 6.74 -8.23
CA LEU A 311 -16.48 7.04 -9.01
C LEU A 311 -16.60 8.54 -9.31
N CYS A 312 -16.18 9.39 -8.38
CA CYS A 312 -16.14 10.83 -8.51
C CYS A 312 -15.05 11.37 -9.44
N LEU A 313 -14.10 10.54 -9.90
CA LEU A 313 -13.11 10.95 -10.91
C LEU A 313 -13.79 11.33 -12.23
N PRO A 314 -13.30 12.37 -12.94
CA PRO A 314 -13.81 12.73 -14.27
C PRO A 314 -13.68 11.55 -15.25
N SER A 315 -14.66 11.40 -16.14
CA SER A 315 -14.64 10.36 -17.18
C SER A 315 -13.56 10.56 -18.25
N HIS A 316 -13.04 11.78 -18.39
CA HIS A 316 -12.00 12.16 -19.36
C HIS A 316 -10.55 11.80 -18.97
N THR A 317 -10.35 10.97 -17.94
CA THR A 317 -9.00 10.42 -17.63
C THR A 317 -8.50 9.42 -18.69
N GLN A 318 -9.16 9.33 -19.83
CA GLN A 318 -8.91 8.36 -20.91
C GLN A 318 -8.24 8.99 -22.10
N THR A 319 -7.52 9.91 -22.19
CA THR A 319 -6.69 10.23 -23.39
C THR A 319 -5.91 11.54 -23.15
N ALA A 320 -4.70 11.47 -22.67
CA ALA A 320 -3.67 12.30 -23.28
C ALA A 320 -3.16 11.46 -24.46
N HIS A 321 -3.51 11.87 -25.66
CA HIS A 321 -2.94 11.34 -26.88
C HIS A 321 -1.42 11.39 -26.82
N ILE A 322 -0.81 10.29 -27.24
CA ILE A 322 0.56 10.05 -27.66
C ILE A 322 1.20 11.29 -28.29
#